data_f2da9b6abc8b56fef07eef5f5f3c6980
#
_entry.id   f2da9b6abc8b56fef07eef5f5f3c6980
#
_cell.length_a   1.000
_cell.length_b   1.000
_cell.length_c   1.000
_cell.angle_alpha   90.00
_cell.angle_beta   90.00
_cell.angle_gamma   90.00
#
_symmetry.space_group_name_H-M   'P 1'
#
loop_
_entity.id
_entity.type
_entity.pdbx_description
1 polymer ?
#
loop_
_entity_poly.entity_id
_entity_poly.type
_entity_poly.pdbx_seq_one_letter_code
_entity_poly.pdbx_strand_id
1 'polypeptide(L)'
;LLSKRKVCGILTEMSCELDHIEHIIIGIGINVNTPSFPTDICSVATSVQIEKGTPCDRKSLMAAILNIFEPLYQGFLEGHLHPAYLRICRELSILIGEEITYESSQGVTTATAIDIDSSGHLVVRHKNGSTEALLSGEVHLGTESYREH
;
A
#
# COMPACT_ATOMS: atom_id res chain seq x y z
N LEU A 1 -0.84 -6.91 -3.43
CA LEU A 1 0.00 -7.96 -4.00
C LEU A 1 -0.86 -9.13 -4.49
N LEU A 2 -0.36 -9.88 -5.49
CA LEU A 2 -0.86 -11.19 -5.88
C LEU A 2 0.31 -12.17 -5.76
N SER A 3 0.11 -13.31 -5.10
CA SER A 3 1.18 -14.32 -4.87
C SER A 3 2.48 -13.69 -4.32
N LYS A 4 2.35 -12.75 -3.39
CA LYS A 4 3.44 -11.95 -2.79
C LYS A 4 4.22 -11.04 -3.76
N ARG A 5 3.76 -10.88 -5.00
CA ARG A 5 4.39 -10.02 -6.01
C ARG A 5 3.54 -8.77 -6.29
N LYS A 6 4.19 -7.67 -6.64
CA LYS A 6 3.56 -6.36 -6.89
C LYS A 6 2.75 -6.40 -8.19
N VAL A 7 1.45 -6.24 -8.10
CA VAL A 7 0.51 -6.15 -9.22
C VAL A 7 0.03 -4.72 -9.47
N CYS A 8 0.14 -3.86 -8.46
CA CYS A 8 -0.38 -2.49 -8.50
C CYS A 8 0.54 -1.54 -7.74
N GLY A 9 0.67 -0.32 -8.25
CA GLY A 9 1.21 0.83 -7.56
C GLY A 9 0.14 1.90 -7.38
N ILE A 10 0.13 2.56 -6.24
CA ILE A 10 -0.77 3.68 -5.94
C ILE A 10 0.10 4.88 -5.59
N LEU A 11 -0.16 6.01 -6.25
CA LEU A 11 0.48 7.30 -5.96
C LEU A 11 -0.61 8.29 -5.58
N THR A 12 -0.41 9.00 -4.47
CA THR A 12 -1.30 10.06 -4.03
C THR A 12 -0.52 11.37 -4.04
N GLU A 13 -1.06 12.35 -4.76
CA GLU A 13 -0.53 13.72 -4.83
C GLU A 13 -1.58 14.66 -4.24
N MET A 14 -1.14 15.64 -3.45
CA MET A 14 -2.00 16.61 -2.79
C MET A 14 -1.52 18.02 -3.07
N SER A 15 -2.44 18.89 -3.45
CA SER A 15 -2.21 20.34 -3.53
C SER A 15 -2.85 21.04 -2.34
N CYS A 16 -2.08 21.90 -1.67
CA CYS A 16 -2.54 22.69 -0.52
C CYS A 16 -2.23 24.17 -0.75
N GLU A 17 -3.19 25.03 -0.46
CA GLU A 17 -2.98 26.49 -0.30
C GLU A 17 -3.36 26.91 1.12
N LEU A 18 -2.43 27.58 1.84
CA LEU A 18 -2.66 28.26 3.14
C LEU A 18 -3.53 27.44 4.14
N ASP A 19 -3.25 26.22 4.44
CA ASP A 19 -4.03 25.34 5.32
C ASP A 19 -5.33 24.73 4.72
N HIS A 20 -5.54 24.90 3.41
CA HIS A 20 -6.67 24.31 2.71
C HIS A 20 -6.21 23.31 1.64
N ILE A 21 -6.77 22.11 1.68
CA ILE A 21 -6.55 21.10 0.63
C ILE A 21 -7.42 21.49 -0.56
N GLU A 22 -6.77 21.82 -1.69
CA GLU A 22 -7.48 22.12 -2.94
C GLU A 22 -7.98 20.87 -3.62
N HIS A 23 -7.09 19.89 -3.80
CA HIS A 23 -7.41 18.61 -4.43
C HIS A 23 -6.41 17.52 -4.05
N ILE A 24 -6.88 16.30 -4.18
CA ILE A 24 -6.08 15.08 -4.05
C ILE A 24 -6.21 14.29 -5.36
N ILE A 25 -5.07 13.93 -5.95
CA ILE A 25 -5.01 13.08 -7.14
C ILE A 25 -4.53 11.70 -6.70
N ILE A 26 -5.29 10.67 -7.03
CA ILE A 26 -4.93 9.27 -6.76
C ILE A 26 -4.63 8.59 -8.09
N GLY A 27 -3.36 8.31 -8.37
CA GLY A 27 -2.93 7.51 -9.52
C GLY A 27 -2.88 6.03 -9.15
N ILE A 28 -3.60 5.18 -9.91
CA ILE A 28 -3.64 3.73 -9.68
C ILE A 28 -3.11 3.03 -10.92
N GLY A 29 -1.88 2.50 -10.85
CA GLY A 29 -1.25 1.73 -11.93
C GLY A 29 -1.36 0.23 -11.69
N ILE A 30 -2.14 -0.48 -12.52
CA ILE A 30 -2.36 -1.92 -12.38
C ILE A 30 -1.73 -2.67 -13.55
N ASN A 31 -0.90 -3.68 -13.25
CA ASN A 31 -0.39 -4.61 -14.25
C ASN A 31 -1.50 -5.63 -14.60
N VAL A 32 -2.31 -5.33 -15.62
CA VAL A 32 -3.45 -6.19 -15.96
C VAL A 32 -3.02 -7.30 -16.91
N ASN A 33 -2.62 -6.94 -18.13
CA ASN A 33 -2.32 -7.88 -19.22
C ASN A 33 -0.85 -7.83 -19.66
N THR A 34 0.06 -7.55 -18.73
CA THR A 34 1.50 -7.63 -18.97
C THR A 34 1.91 -9.10 -18.99
N PRO A 35 2.39 -9.64 -20.13
CA PRO A 35 2.63 -11.09 -20.26
C PRO A 35 3.91 -11.55 -19.57
N SER A 36 4.88 -10.64 -19.38
CA SER A 36 6.16 -10.93 -18.73
C SER A 36 6.80 -9.64 -18.22
N PHE A 37 7.75 -9.77 -17.31
CA PHE A 37 8.56 -8.68 -16.76
C PHE A 37 10.04 -8.93 -17.04
N PRO A 38 10.87 -7.87 -17.12
CA PRO A 38 12.33 -7.99 -17.18
C PRO A 38 12.89 -8.85 -16.04
N THR A 39 14.05 -9.48 -16.28
CA THR A 39 14.63 -10.47 -15.36
C THR A 39 14.95 -9.88 -13.97
N ASP A 40 15.30 -8.61 -13.90
CA ASP A 40 15.64 -7.89 -12.68
C ASP A 40 14.44 -7.66 -11.75
N ILE A 41 13.21 -7.61 -12.29
CA ILE A 41 11.98 -7.36 -11.51
C ILE A 41 10.96 -8.50 -11.57
N CYS A 42 11.18 -9.56 -12.37
CA CYS A 42 10.20 -10.66 -12.52
C CYS A 42 9.95 -11.45 -11.23
N SER A 43 10.87 -11.41 -10.26
CA SER A 43 10.72 -12.04 -8.97
C SER A 43 9.78 -11.25 -8.02
N VAL A 44 9.66 -9.93 -8.21
CA VAL A 44 8.92 -9.03 -7.34
C VAL A 44 7.68 -8.41 -7.99
N ALA A 45 7.57 -8.46 -9.33
CA ALA A 45 6.43 -7.94 -10.08
C ALA A 45 5.59 -9.07 -10.69
N THR A 46 4.28 -8.83 -10.81
CA THR A 46 3.34 -9.72 -11.48
C THR A 46 2.21 -8.95 -12.15
N SER A 47 1.39 -9.65 -12.93
CA SER A 47 0.17 -9.10 -13.54
C SER A 47 -1.02 -10.02 -13.29
N VAL A 48 -2.22 -9.48 -13.47
CA VAL A 48 -3.46 -10.28 -13.39
C VAL A 48 -3.44 -11.42 -14.40
N GLN A 49 -2.92 -11.17 -15.61
CA GLN A 49 -2.80 -12.19 -16.65
C GLN A 49 -1.84 -13.32 -16.26
N ILE A 50 -0.68 -12.99 -15.68
CA ILE A 50 0.30 -14.02 -15.24
C ILE A 50 -0.33 -14.91 -14.17
N GLU A 51 -0.97 -14.32 -13.17
CA GLU A 51 -1.56 -15.06 -12.04
C GLU A 51 -2.79 -15.89 -12.45
N LYS A 52 -3.59 -15.35 -13.37
CA LYS A 52 -4.81 -16.01 -13.85
C LYS A 52 -4.56 -17.01 -14.98
N GLY A 53 -3.44 -16.87 -15.72
CA GLY A 53 -3.13 -17.67 -16.91
C GLY A 53 -3.88 -17.23 -18.18
N THR A 54 -4.74 -16.22 -18.10
CA THR A 54 -5.53 -15.70 -19.24
C THR A 54 -5.68 -14.20 -19.18
N PRO A 55 -5.80 -13.50 -20.32
CA PRO A 55 -6.07 -12.06 -20.33
C PRO A 55 -7.34 -11.69 -19.57
N CYS A 56 -7.31 -10.51 -18.96
CA CYS A 56 -8.42 -9.92 -18.23
C CYS A 56 -9.02 -8.75 -19.03
N ASP A 57 -10.33 -8.60 -19.00
CA ASP A 57 -10.99 -7.41 -19.57
C ASP A 57 -10.72 -6.20 -18.67
N ARG A 58 -9.91 -5.27 -19.20
CA ARG A 58 -9.50 -4.05 -18.48
C ARG A 58 -10.68 -3.15 -18.15
N LYS A 59 -11.70 -3.08 -19.02
CA LYS A 59 -12.87 -2.21 -18.81
C LYS A 59 -13.70 -2.71 -17.64
N SER A 60 -13.98 -4.00 -17.62
CA SER A 60 -14.74 -4.64 -16.53
C SER A 60 -13.98 -4.53 -15.20
N LEU A 61 -12.64 -4.72 -15.20
CA LEU A 61 -11.83 -4.55 -13.99
C LEU A 61 -11.88 -3.10 -13.48
N MET A 62 -11.72 -2.11 -14.38
CA MET A 62 -11.81 -0.69 -14.02
C MET A 62 -13.18 -0.34 -13.45
N ALA A 63 -14.25 -0.78 -14.10
CA ALA A 63 -15.61 -0.54 -13.63
C ALA A 63 -15.84 -1.15 -12.24
N ALA A 64 -15.37 -2.37 -12.01
CA ALA A 64 -15.48 -3.02 -10.70
C ALA A 64 -14.73 -2.24 -9.59
N ILE A 65 -13.53 -1.74 -9.90
CA ILE A 65 -12.75 -0.91 -8.96
C ILE A 65 -13.49 0.39 -8.63
N LEU A 66 -14.00 1.09 -9.64
CA LEU A 66 -14.71 2.35 -9.43
C LEU A 66 -16.01 2.16 -8.65
N ASN A 67 -16.77 1.10 -8.94
CA ASN A 67 -18.00 0.78 -8.21
C ASN A 67 -17.76 0.45 -6.73
N ILE A 68 -16.59 -0.11 -6.40
CA ILE A 68 -16.18 -0.35 -5.01
C ILE A 68 -15.65 0.94 -4.37
N PHE A 69 -14.90 1.73 -5.12
CA PHE A 69 -14.28 2.95 -4.62
C PHE A 69 -15.32 4.04 -4.29
N GLU A 70 -16.39 4.19 -5.10
CA GLU A 70 -17.38 5.24 -4.92
C GLU A 70 -18.01 5.28 -3.52
N PRO A 71 -18.57 4.18 -2.98
CA PRO A 71 -19.13 4.20 -1.62
C PRO A 71 -18.07 4.41 -0.54
N LEU A 72 -16.81 4.01 -0.78
CA LEU A 72 -15.69 4.29 0.12
C LEU A 72 -15.41 5.80 0.19
N TYR A 73 -15.37 6.43 -0.99
CA TYR A 73 -15.14 7.85 -1.12
C TYR A 73 -16.27 8.68 -0.48
N GLN A 74 -17.53 8.29 -0.68
CA GLN A 74 -18.67 8.95 -0.04
C GLN A 74 -18.58 8.85 1.49
N GLY A 75 -18.27 7.68 2.03
CA GLY A 75 -18.07 7.52 3.47
C GLY A 75 -16.90 8.37 4.02
N PHE A 76 -15.83 8.51 3.25
CA PHE A 76 -14.70 9.39 3.59
C PHE A 76 -15.13 10.87 3.66
N LEU A 77 -15.92 11.35 2.69
CA LEU A 77 -16.44 12.72 2.69
C LEU A 77 -17.37 13.01 3.87
N GLU A 78 -18.06 12.01 4.37
CA GLU A 78 -18.92 12.10 5.56
C GLU A 78 -18.13 11.99 6.89
N GLY A 79 -16.80 11.90 6.81
CA GLY A 79 -15.92 11.77 7.98
C GLY A 79 -15.92 10.36 8.59
N HIS A 80 -16.43 9.38 7.87
CA HIS A 80 -16.53 7.99 8.32
C HIS A 80 -15.46 7.11 7.67
N LEU A 81 -14.33 6.92 8.37
CA LEU A 81 -13.45 5.80 8.04
C LEU A 81 -14.13 4.52 8.56
N HIS A 82 -14.84 3.82 7.70
CA HIS A 82 -15.64 2.67 8.12
C HIS A 82 -14.74 1.58 8.73
N PRO A 83 -15.00 1.09 9.96
CA PRO A 83 -14.13 0.11 10.65
C PRO A 83 -13.86 -1.16 9.84
N ALA A 84 -14.78 -1.55 8.94
CA ALA A 84 -14.61 -2.69 8.05
C ALA A 84 -13.41 -2.55 7.10
N TYR A 85 -13.04 -1.32 6.69
CA TYR A 85 -11.90 -1.11 5.79
C TYR A 85 -10.59 -1.27 6.52
N LEU A 86 -10.48 -0.74 7.74
CA LEU A 86 -9.30 -0.96 8.58
C LEU A 86 -9.10 -2.44 8.86
N ARG A 87 -10.19 -3.19 9.10
CA ARG A 87 -10.11 -4.64 9.25
C ARG A 87 -9.56 -5.31 7.99
N ILE A 88 -10.08 -4.97 6.80
CA ILE A 88 -9.59 -5.49 5.53
C ILE A 88 -8.11 -5.13 5.31
N CYS A 89 -7.71 -3.89 5.60
CA CYS A 89 -6.31 -3.47 5.51
C CYS A 89 -5.41 -4.31 6.43
N ARG A 90 -5.84 -4.59 7.67
CA ARG A 90 -5.10 -5.43 8.61
C ARG A 90 -5.02 -6.88 8.12
N GLU A 91 -6.14 -7.47 7.73
CA GLU A 91 -6.23 -8.86 7.26
C GLU A 91 -5.42 -9.12 5.98
N LEU A 92 -5.35 -8.13 5.07
CA LEU A 92 -4.62 -8.24 3.82
C LEU A 92 -3.20 -7.68 3.88
N SER A 93 -2.79 -7.08 5.00
CA SER A 93 -1.43 -6.55 5.16
C SER A 93 -0.41 -7.68 5.19
N ILE A 94 0.60 -7.56 4.33
CA ILE A 94 1.76 -8.46 4.35
C ILE A 94 2.83 -8.02 5.34
N LEU A 95 2.66 -6.83 5.94
CA LEU A 95 3.64 -6.23 6.85
C LEU A 95 3.39 -6.64 8.29
N ILE A 96 2.11 -6.82 8.70
CA ILE A 96 1.77 -7.13 10.09
C ILE A 96 2.35 -8.48 10.50
N GLY A 97 3.13 -8.47 11.58
CA GLY A 97 3.86 -9.62 12.09
C GLY A 97 5.31 -9.71 11.58
N GLU A 98 5.67 -8.94 10.56
CA GLU A 98 6.99 -8.99 9.93
C GLU A 98 7.93 -7.93 10.50
N GLU A 99 9.23 -8.23 10.47
CA GLU A 99 10.29 -7.26 10.71
C GLU A 99 10.45 -6.39 9.46
N ILE A 100 10.42 -5.07 9.65
CA ILE A 100 10.49 -4.08 8.59
C ILE A 100 11.63 -3.10 8.87
N THR A 101 12.13 -2.48 7.80
CA THR A 101 13.03 -1.34 7.87
C THR A 101 12.36 -0.11 7.28
N TYR A 102 12.62 1.05 7.87
CA TYR A 102 12.11 2.34 7.40
C TYR A 102 13.09 3.46 7.77
N GLU A 103 13.00 4.58 7.08
CA GLU A 103 13.80 5.75 7.37
C GLU A 103 13.13 6.59 8.46
N SER A 104 13.84 6.84 9.55
CA SER A 104 13.44 7.73 10.64
C SER A 104 14.35 8.96 10.69
N SER A 105 14.01 9.92 11.53
CA SER A 105 14.89 11.09 11.81
C SER A 105 16.28 10.72 12.33
N GLN A 106 16.47 9.50 12.78
CA GLN A 106 17.73 8.95 13.30
C GLN A 106 18.45 8.03 12.30
N GLY A 107 17.93 7.93 11.06
CA GLY A 107 18.42 7.04 10.02
C GLY A 107 17.56 5.78 9.88
N VAL A 108 18.12 4.76 9.20
CA VAL A 108 17.43 3.49 8.96
C VAL A 108 17.15 2.77 10.27
N THR A 109 15.91 2.48 10.52
CA THR A 109 15.42 1.84 11.75
C THR A 109 14.74 0.52 11.42
N THR A 110 14.91 -0.48 12.28
CA THR A 110 14.26 -1.79 12.19
C THR A 110 13.26 -1.95 13.34
N ALA A 111 12.05 -2.38 13.02
CA ALA A 111 11.00 -2.66 13.99
C ALA A 111 10.05 -3.75 13.48
N THR A 112 9.19 -4.29 14.33
CA THR A 112 8.15 -5.23 13.93
C THR A 112 6.84 -4.47 13.68
N ALA A 113 6.26 -4.60 12.50
CA ALA A 113 4.93 -4.08 12.21
C ALA A 113 3.88 -4.90 12.98
N ILE A 114 3.02 -4.23 13.74
CA ILE A 114 2.10 -4.93 14.66
C ILE A 114 0.62 -4.63 14.41
N ASP A 115 0.29 -3.49 13.83
CA ASP A 115 -1.11 -3.10 13.58
C ASP A 115 -1.19 -1.96 12.54
N ILE A 116 -2.41 -1.64 12.14
CA ILE A 116 -2.79 -0.39 11.47
C ILE A 116 -3.79 0.32 12.41
N ASP A 117 -3.48 1.54 12.83
CA ASP A 117 -4.32 2.29 13.78
C ASP A 117 -5.65 2.79 13.17
N SER A 118 -6.46 3.47 13.97
CA SER A 118 -7.76 4.01 13.52
C SER A 118 -7.64 5.11 12.46
N SER A 119 -6.47 5.71 12.30
CA SER A 119 -6.17 6.73 11.29
C SER A 119 -5.53 6.15 10.04
N GLY A 120 -5.27 4.83 10.01
CA GLY A 120 -4.64 4.13 8.89
C GLY A 120 -3.10 4.11 8.94
N HIS A 121 -2.48 4.55 10.03
CA HIS A 121 -1.03 4.53 10.17
C HIS A 121 -0.55 3.12 10.54
N LEU A 122 0.60 2.72 9.97
CA LEU A 122 1.27 1.49 10.36
C LEU A 122 1.86 1.65 11.76
N VAL A 123 1.47 0.79 12.68
CA VAL A 123 2.02 0.75 14.04
C VAL A 123 3.14 -0.27 14.11
N VAL A 124 4.30 0.18 14.62
CA VAL A 124 5.49 -0.67 14.77
C VAL A 124 5.87 -0.81 16.23
N ARG A 125 6.53 -1.91 16.55
CA ARG A 125 7.13 -2.18 17.87
C ARG A 125 8.63 -2.31 17.75
N HIS A 126 9.35 -1.50 18.50
CA HIS A 126 10.81 -1.54 18.61
C HIS A 126 11.30 -2.66 19.51
N LYS A 127 12.57 -3.01 19.41
CA LYS A 127 13.23 -4.04 20.25
C LYS A 127 13.19 -3.72 21.75
N ASN A 128 13.09 -2.45 22.10
CA ASN A 128 12.95 -2.01 23.50
C ASN A 128 11.51 -2.11 24.05
N GLY A 129 10.57 -2.57 23.22
CA GLY A 129 9.14 -2.73 23.56
C GLY A 129 8.29 -1.48 23.33
N SER A 130 8.87 -0.32 23.00
CA SER A 130 8.09 0.87 22.65
C SER A 130 7.34 0.70 21.33
N THR A 131 6.23 1.39 21.18
CA THR A 131 5.44 1.40 19.94
C THR A 131 5.39 2.80 19.35
N GLU A 132 5.33 2.87 18.02
CA GLU A 132 5.27 4.11 17.25
C GLU A 132 4.30 3.92 16.07
N ALA A 133 3.57 4.99 15.71
CA ALA A 133 2.74 5.04 14.50
C ALA A 133 3.53 5.78 13.40
N LEU A 134 3.74 5.14 12.27
CA LEU A 134 4.44 5.71 11.12
C LEU A 134 3.46 6.55 10.30
N LEU A 135 3.64 7.87 10.32
CA LEU A 135 2.75 8.82 9.63
C LEU A 135 3.00 8.87 8.12
N SER A 136 4.25 8.65 7.70
CA SER A 136 4.68 8.66 6.31
C SER A 136 6.02 7.95 6.17
N GLY A 137 6.43 7.63 4.96
CA GLY A 137 7.72 7.04 4.65
C GLY A 137 7.62 5.77 3.83
N GLU A 138 8.77 5.31 3.35
CA GLU A 138 8.90 4.05 2.64
C GLU A 138 9.27 2.94 3.62
N VAL A 139 8.63 1.79 3.48
CA VAL A 139 8.78 0.64 4.36
C VAL A 139 9.24 -0.56 3.53
N HIS A 140 10.28 -1.25 3.99
CA HIS A 140 10.82 -2.43 3.34
C HIS A 140 10.68 -3.67 4.23
N LEU A 141 10.37 -4.81 3.64
CA LEU A 141 10.35 -6.10 4.34
C LEU A 141 11.78 -6.62 4.54
N GLY A 142 12.12 -6.96 5.78
CA GLY A 142 13.42 -7.51 6.17
C GLY A 142 14.54 -6.48 6.23
N THR A 143 15.73 -6.96 6.57
CA THR A 143 16.94 -6.15 6.76
C THR A 143 17.76 -5.95 5.48
N GLU A 144 17.42 -6.62 4.35
CA GLU A 144 18.26 -6.69 3.14
C GLU A 144 17.98 -5.63 2.07
N SER A 145 17.00 -4.76 2.23
CA SER A 145 16.49 -3.93 1.11
C SER A 145 17.00 -2.48 1.06
N TYR A 146 17.82 -2.04 1.99
CA TYR A 146 18.54 -0.76 1.84
C TYR A 146 19.83 -0.96 1.04
N ARG A 147 19.73 -1.24 -0.26
CA ARG A 147 20.82 -0.98 -1.21
C ARG A 147 20.51 0.37 -1.88
N GLU A 148 21.38 1.34 -1.59
CA GLU A 148 21.42 2.65 -2.23
C GLU A 148 21.30 2.50 -3.76
N HIS A 149 20.40 3.26 -4.34
CA HIS A 149 20.38 3.56 -5.77
C HIS A 149 20.87 4.97 -5.99
#